data_c23194cd8d000cf992224bc0b9659fc9
#
_entry.id   c23194cd8d000cf992224bc0b9659fc9
#
_cell.length_a   1.000
_cell.length_b   1.000
_cell.length_c   1.000
_cell.angle_alpha   90.00
_cell.angle_beta   90.00
_cell.angle_gamma   90.00
#
_symmetry.space_group_name_H-M   'P 1'
#
loop_
_entity.id
_entity.type
_entity.pdbx_description
1 polymer ?
#
loop_
_entity_poly.entity_id
_entity_poly.type
_entity_poly.pdbx_seq_one_letter_code
_entity_poly.pdbx_strand_id
1 'polypeptide(L)'
;MKVRSIRVPDDIDKAIEYVSRMEKTEKTQSLRKLARLGFEYYVATSYDDGRLSLRAAAKLLQLSLFEAIDLFGQMGVRGNISARDVLQSLESINR
;
A
#
# COMPACT_ATOMS: atom_id res chain seq x y z
N MET A 1 -18.80 1.31 6.08
CA MET A 1 -18.08 0.23 5.38
C MET A 1 -19.06 -0.83 4.90
N LYS A 2 -18.93 -1.23 3.64
CA LYS A 2 -19.84 -2.22 3.09
C LYS A 2 -19.39 -3.63 3.49
N VAL A 3 -20.33 -4.41 3.99
CA VAL A 3 -20.08 -5.81 4.30
C VAL A 3 -20.28 -6.61 3.01
N ARG A 4 -19.27 -7.36 2.63
CA ARG A 4 -19.31 -8.23 1.46
C ARG A 4 -18.99 -9.65 1.86
N SER A 5 -19.77 -10.59 1.34
CA SER A 5 -19.47 -11.99 1.48
C SER A 5 -18.59 -12.40 0.29
N ILE A 6 -17.37 -12.80 0.58
CA ILE A 6 -16.40 -13.19 -0.44
C ILE A 6 -15.92 -14.59 -0.17
N ARG A 7 -15.92 -15.43 -1.22
CA ARG A 7 -15.34 -16.75 -1.12
C ARG A 7 -13.83 -16.63 -1.26
N VAL A 8 -13.10 -17.14 -0.26
CA VAL A 8 -11.64 -17.05 -0.22
C VAL A 8 -11.04 -18.38 -0.69
N PRO A 9 -10.14 -18.36 -1.71
CA PRO A 9 -9.44 -19.58 -2.13
C PRO A 9 -8.59 -20.16 -1.00
N ASP A 10 -8.29 -21.45 -1.10
CA ASP A 10 -7.55 -22.17 -0.06
C ASP A 10 -6.19 -21.57 0.23
N ASP A 11 -5.46 -21.11 -0.77
CA ASP A 11 -4.14 -20.54 -0.59
C ASP A 11 -4.20 -19.24 0.23
N ILE A 12 -5.21 -18.41 -0.03
CA ILE A 12 -5.42 -17.17 0.72
C ILE A 12 -5.89 -17.50 2.14
N ASP A 13 -6.77 -18.51 2.29
CA ASP A 13 -7.22 -18.92 3.60
C ASP A 13 -6.07 -19.42 4.46
N LYS A 14 -5.14 -20.19 3.89
CA LYS A 14 -3.94 -20.63 4.58
C LYS A 14 -3.05 -19.46 5.00
N ALA A 15 -2.93 -18.45 4.15
CA ALA A 15 -2.16 -17.25 4.48
C ALA A 15 -2.79 -16.53 5.67
N ILE A 16 -4.12 -16.40 5.68
CA ILE A 16 -4.84 -15.76 6.78
C ILE A 16 -4.62 -16.54 8.07
N GLU A 17 -4.71 -17.87 8.03
CA GLU A 17 -4.49 -18.72 9.19
C GLU A 17 -3.07 -18.58 9.73
N TYR A 18 -2.08 -18.55 8.83
CA TYR A 18 -0.69 -18.40 9.23
C TYR A 18 -0.48 -17.07 9.97
N VAL A 19 -0.95 -15.96 9.38
CA VAL A 19 -0.79 -14.65 10.00
C VAL A 19 -1.53 -14.56 11.33
N SER A 20 -2.74 -15.10 11.39
CA SER A 20 -3.53 -15.11 12.62
C SER A 20 -2.80 -15.84 13.75
N ARG A 21 -2.16 -16.94 13.43
CA ARG A 21 -1.40 -17.74 14.39
C ARG A 21 -0.15 -17.01 14.85
N MET A 22 0.58 -16.42 13.90
CA MET A 22 1.84 -15.74 14.22
C MET A 22 1.63 -14.45 14.99
N GLU A 23 0.56 -13.72 14.71
CA GLU A 23 0.31 -12.44 15.36
C GLU A 23 -0.74 -12.51 16.45
N LYS A 24 -1.31 -13.69 16.68
CA LYS A 24 -2.36 -13.93 17.69
C LYS A 24 -3.52 -12.95 17.51
N THR A 25 -3.99 -12.85 16.29
CA THR A 25 -5.11 -11.97 15.92
C THR A 25 -6.24 -12.80 15.32
N GLU A 26 -7.40 -12.19 15.23
CA GLU A 26 -8.55 -12.83 14.58
C GLU A 26 -8.35 -12.85 13.07
N LYS A 27 -8.99 -13.82 12.41
CA LYS A 27 -8.88 -14.00 10.97
C LYS A 27 -9.33 -12.76 10.20
N THR A 28 -10.35 -12.06 10.68
CA THR A 28 -10.82 -10.82 10.04
C THR A 28 -9.75 -9.74 10.04
N GLN A 29 -9.03 -9.59 11.16
CA GLN A 29 -7.95 -8.62 11.26
C GLN A 29 -6.77 -9.00 10.38
N SER A 30 -6.45 -10.28 10.33
CA SER A 30 -5.38 -10.79 9.47
C SER A 30 -5.71 -10.55 8.00
N LEU A 31 -6.96 -10.76 7.60
CA LEU A 31 -7.42 -10.49 6.24
C LEU A 31 -7.26 -9.01 5.90
N ARG A 32 -7.68 -8.12 6.81
CA ARG A 32 -7.52 -6.67 6.62
C ARG A 32 -6.06 -6.28 6.45
N LYS A 33 -5.21 -6.82 7.29
CA LYS A 33 -3.77 -6.54 7.21
C LYS A 33 -3.19 -6.99 5.88
N LEU A 34 -3.49 -8.23 5.47
CA LEU A 34 -3.00 -8.76 4.22
C LEU A 34 -3.55 -7.98 3.01
N ALA A 35 -4.82 -7.60 3.06
CA ALA A 35 -5.43 -6.80 2.01
C ALA A 35 -4.77 -5.43 1.91
N ARG A 36 -4.49 -4.78 3.05
CA ARG A 36 -3.82 -3.49 3.07
C ARG A 36 -2.41 -3.59 2.50
N LEU A 37 -1.63 -4.58 2.94
CA LEU A 37 -0.28 -4.80 2.43
C LEU A 37 -0.29 -5.09 0.92
N GLY A 38 -1.25 -5.89 0.47
CA GLY A 38 -1.40 -6.18 -0.94
C GLY A 38 -1.75 -4.96 -1.76
N PHE A 39 -2.62 -4.11 -1.24
CA PHE A 39 -2.98 -2.87 -1.91
C PHE A 39 -1.80 -1.91 -2.00
N GLU A 40 -1.04 -1.78 -0.91
CA GLU A 40 0.17 -0.97 -0.91
C GLU A 40 1.17 -1.45 -1.96
N TYR A 41 1.35 -2.75 -2.04
CA TYR A 41 2.23 -3.34 -3.04
C TYR A 41 1.72 -3.09 -4.46
N TYR A 42 0.43 -3.27 -4.67
CA TYR A 42 -0.18 -3.05 -5.98
C TYR A 42 0.00 -1.60 -6.45
N VAL A 43 -0.25 -0.64 -5.55
CA VAL A 43 -0.09 0.77 -5.85
C VAL A 43 1.38 1.10 -6.12
N ALA A 44 2.29 0.56 -5.29
CA ALA A 44 3.73 0.79 -5.43
C ALA A 44 4.23 0.28 -6.78
N THR A 45 3.83 -0.93 -7.19
CA THR A 45 4.26 -1.47 -8.47
C THR A 45 3.65 -0.72 -9.65
N SER A 46 2.41 -0.26 -9.51
CA SER A 46 1.76 0.56 -10.54
C SER A 46 2.49 1.90 -10.72
N TYR A 47 2.96 2.48 -9.64
CA TYR A 47 3.80 3.68 -9.70
C TYR A 47 5.14 3.37 -10.35
N ASP A 48 5.77 2.27 -9.97
CA ASP A 48 7.07 1.85 -10.53
C ASP A 48 6.97 1.61 -12.04
N ASP A 49 5.86 1.04 -12.49
CA ASP A 49 5.60 0.78 -13.91
C ASP A 49 5.18 2.02 -14.70
N GLY A 50 5.03 3.16 -14.04
CA GLY A 50 4.62 4.40 -14.70
C GLY A 50 3.12 4.53 -14.95
N ARG A 51 2.30 3.61 -14.42
CA ARG A 51 0.84 3.68 -14.58
C ARG A 51 0.17 4.66 -13.65
N LEU A 52 0.81 4.99 -12.55
CA LEU A 52 0.35 5.99 -11.59
C LEU A 52 1.45 7.00 -11.33
N SER A 53 1.05 8.26 -11.19
CA SER A 53 1.96 9.28 -10.68
C SER A 53 2.15 9.10 -9.18
N LEU A 54 3.21 9.68 -8.62
CA LEU A 54 3.42 9.66 -7.19
C LEU A 54 2.24 10.30 -6.44
N ARG A 55 1.73 11.40 -6.96
CA ARG A 55 0.58 12.09 -6.35
C ARG A 55 -0.66 11.21 -6.35
N ALA A 56 -0.95 10.54 -7.46
CA ALA A 56 -2.10 9.63 -7.54
C ALA A 56 -1.93 8.45 -6.59
N ALA A 57 -0.73 7.88 -6.52
CA ALA A 57 -0.44 6.77 -5.62
C ALA A 57 -0.62 7.18 -4.16
N ALA A 58 -0.08 8.32 -3.77
CA ALA A 58 -0.22 8.83 -2.41
C ALA A 58 -1.70 9.04 -2.05
N LYS A 59 -2.46 9.61 -2.97
CA LYS A 59 -3.89 9.85 -2.76
C LYS A 59 -4.65 8.55 -2.56
N LEU A 60 -4.38 7.53 -3.36
CA LEU A 60 -5.02 6.22 -3.22
C LEU A 60 -4.73 5.60 -1.86
N LEU A 61 -3.52 5.78 -1.34
CA LEU A 61 -3.12 5.23 -0.06
C LEU A 61 -3.45 6.14 1.12
N GLN A 62 -4.00 7.31 0.84
CA GLN A 62 -4.31 8.33 1.85
C GLN A 62 -3.07 8.75 2.64
N LEU A 63 -1.97 8.89 1.93
CA LEU A 63 -0.67 9.30 2.47
C LEU A 63 -0.27 10.65 1.90
N SER A 64 0.60 11.36 2.63
CA SER A 64 1.29 12.51 2.06
C SER A 64 2.30 12.04 1.03
N LEU A 65 2.82 12.96 0.22
CA LEU A 65 3.83 12.62 -0.77
C LEU A 65 5.10 12.05 -0.11
N PHE A 66 5.51 12.63 1.02
CA PHE A 66 6.68 12.13 1.76
C PHE A 66 6.44 10.74 2.32
N GLU A 67 5.25 10.53 2.89
CA GLU A 67 4.91 9.21 3.42
C GLU A 67 4.89 8.16 2.33
N ALA A 68 4.39 8.50 1.14
CA ALA A 68 4.38 7.58 0.01
C ALA A 68 5.80 7.27 -0.48
N ILE A 69 6.65 8.30 -0.59
CA ILE A 69 8.06 8.12 -0.97
C ILE A 69 8.77 7.19 0.02
N ASP A 70 8.55 7.43 1.31
CA ASP A 70 9.16 6.62 2.36
C ASP A 70 8.70 5.17 2.30
N LEU A 71 7.39 4.97 2.15
CA LEU A 71 6.82 3.63 2.05
C LEU A 71 7.38 2.88 0.84
N PHE A 72 7.40 3.54 -0.33
CA PHE A 72 7.89 2.91 -1.55
C PHE A 72 9.39 2.60 -1.45
N GLY A 73 10.15 3.48 -0.80
CA GLY A 73 11.56 3.24 -0.53
C GLY A 73 11.78 2.00 0.34
N GLN A 74 10.96 1.85 1.38
CA GLN A 74 11.02 0.68 2.25
C GLN A 74 10.68 -0.61 1.50
N MET A 75 9.81 -0.52 0.51
CA MET A 75 9.43 -1.67 -0.32
C MET A 75 10.44 -1.96 -1.44
N GLY A 76 11.48 -1.15 -1.56
CA GLY A 76 12.45 -1.28 -2.63
C GLY A 76 11.98 -0.76 -3.98
N VAL A 77 10.90 0.01 -3.99
CA VAL A 77 10.34 0.62 -5.19
C VAL A 77 10.79 2.07 -5.26
N ARG A 78 11.59 2.42 -6.24
CA ARG A 78 12.08 3.79 -6.40
C ARG A 78 11.40 4.51 -7.55
N GLY A 79 10.88 3.77 -8.50
CA GLY A 79 10.11 4.28 -9.62
C GLY A 79 10.81 5.38 -10.37
N ASN A 80 10.02 6.33 -10.85
CA ASN A 80 10.48 7.50 -11.57
C ASN A 80 10.41 8.74 -10.69
N ILE A 81 10.97 8.64 -9.47
CA ILE A 81 11.01 9.81 -8.57
C ILE A 81 11.90 10.87 -9.22
N SER A 82 11.28 11.94 -9.66
CA SER A 82 11.97 13.04 -10.34
C SER A 82 12.22 14.19 -9.36
N ALA A 83 13.07 15.13 -9.78
CA ALA A 83 13.26 16.37 -9.03
C ALA A 83 11.92 17.10 -8.84
N ARG A 84 11.02 16.99 -9.81
CA ARG A 84 9.70 17.58 -9.75
C ARG A 84 8.87 16.99 -8.61
N ASP A 85 8.93 15.66 -8.43
CA ASP A 85 8.23 14.99 -7.33
C ASP A 85 8.74 15.46 -5.98
N VAL A 86 10.06 15.61 -5.85
CA VAL A 86 10.68 16.10 -4.63
C VAL A 86 10.25 17.54 -4.35
N LEU A 87 10.25 18.39 -5.38
CA LEU A 87 9.83 19.79 -5.23
C LEU A 87 8.37 19.88 -4.80
N GLN A 88 7.48 19.06 -5.37
CA GLN A 88 6.08 19.04 -4.98
C GLN A 88 5.92 18.62 -3.52
N SER A 89 6.73 17.67 -3.07
CA SER A 89 6.72 17.24 -1.67
C SER A 89 7.12 18.37 -0.74
N LEU A 90 8.16 19.12 -1.11
CA LEU A 90 8.61 20.28 -0.33
C LEU A 90 7.56 21.37 -0.28
N GLU A 91 6.90 21.66 -1.39
CA GLU A 91 5.79 22.62 -1.44
C GLU A 91 4.65 22.22 -0.50
N SER A 92 4.34 20.92 -0.43
CA SER A 92 3.28 20.43 0.43
C SER A 92 3.59 20.66 1.91
N ILE A 93 4.86 20.65 2.30
CA ILE A 93 5.27 20.91 3.68
C ILE A 93 5.14 22.38 4.04
N ASN A 94 5.40 23.27 3.08
CA ASN A 94 5.42 24.70 3.32
C ASN A 94 4.05 25.37 3.26
N ARG A 95 2.99 24.61 3.13
CA ARG A 95 1.63 25.15 3.09
C ARG A 95 0.94 25.06 4.45
#